data_1460601a41dff1e1a7f8ef6715d719fe
#
_entry.id   1460601a41dff1e1a7f8ef6715d719fe
#
_cell.length_a   1.000
_cell.length_b   1.000
_cell.length_c   1.000
_cell.angle_alpha   90.00
_cell.angle_beta   90.00
_cell.angle_gamma   90.00
#
_symmetry.space_group_name_H-M   'P 1'
#
loop_
_entity.id
_entity.type
_entity.pdbx_description
1 polymer ?
#
loop_
_entity_poly.entity_id
_entity_poly.type
_entity_poly.pdbx_seq_one_letter_code
_entity_poly.pdbx_strand_id
1 'polypeptide(L)'
;MFNFQYRDIDFAHKLNGHTLPSDDFKKHMHDFYELIFFVRGEVDYTIESKTKKLVPNDIILIPAGSLHYGVADQHHEYERYVLKFPITIIPESLAKELHEFSGFSGNYSFLDRYFKELDTIVDNYKTEHAYILFVNQLIRILIDMQNNNQKEDEGIQHNRVVAQVINYINDNIKKNITLNDVCDALHFSRAHISNEFSKVMRVTVMTYIRYKKIIAAHQKILQGNVKVNEVAYEYGFQEYSTFYRNYVKIIGKPPYDRNNSRKK
;
A
#
# COMPACT_ATOMS: atom_id res chain seq x y z
N MET A 1 -4.94 -23.34 -5.75
CA MET A 1 -4.93 -21.97 -5.21
C MET A 1 -4.86 -22.04 -3.71
N PHE A 2 -4.01 -21.23 -3.11
CA PHE A 2 -3.76 -21.24 -1.67
C PHE A 2 -4.26 -19.92 -1.09
N ASN A 3 -4.78 -19.99 0.14
CA ASN A 3 -5.19 -18.82 0.91
C ASN A 3 -4.89 -19.08 2.38
N PHE A 4 -4.24 -18.11 3.03
CA PHE A 4 -3.92 -18.17 4.45
C PHE A 4 -4.20 -16.81 5.08
N GLN A 5 -5.07 -16.80 6.07
CA GLN A 5 -5.36 -15.58 6.84
C GLN A 5 -5.29 -15.91 8.32
N TYR A 6 -4.34 -15.32 9.02
CA TYR A 6 -4.19 -15.49 10.45
C TYR A 6 -3.51 -14.28 11.07
N ARG A 7 -4.08 -13.77 12.17
CA ARG A 7 -3.67 -12.52 12.83
C ARG A 7 -3.66 -11.37 11.81
N ASP A 8 -2.49 -10.84 11.51
CA ASP A 8 -2.23 -9.67 10.68
C ASP A 8 -1.55 -10.00 9.33
N ILE A 9 -1.45 -11.28 8.99
CA ILE A 9 -1.02 -11.75 7.67
C ILE A 9 -2.22 -12.25 6.86
N ASP A 10 -2.30 -11.79 5.62
CA ASP A 10 -3.20 -12.31 4.59
C ASP A 10 -2.37 -12.66 3.36
N PHE A 11 -2.32 -13.95 3.04
CA PHE A 11 -1.61 -14.49 1.88
C PHE A 11 -2.58 -15.17 0.94
N ALA A 12 -2.39 -14.94 -0.36
CA ALA A 12 -3.12 -15.64 -1.39
C ALA A 12 -2.23 -15.91 -2.62
N HIS A 13 -2.23 -17.15 -3.09
CA HIS A 13 -1.80 -17.51 -4.43
C HIS A 13 -3.04 -17.55 -5.32
N LYS A 14 -3.18 -16.59 -6.23
CA LYS A 14 -4.36 -16.38 -7.04
C LYS A 14 -4.09 -16.70 -8.51
N LEU A 15 -4.97 -17.49 -9.09
CA LEU A 15 -5.09 -17.68 -10.53
C LEU A 15 -6.50 -17.27 -10.96
N ASN A 16 -6.61 -16.20 -11.71
CA ASN A 16 -7.85 -15.75 -12.30
C ASN A 16 -7.89 -16.20 -13.77
N GLY A 17 -8.95 -16.91 -14.16
CA GLY A 17 -9.25 -17.22 -15.54
C GLY A 17 -9.86 -16.04 -16.29
N HIS A 18 -10.54 -16.30 -17.39
CA HIS A 18 -11.12 -15.31 -18.31
C HIS A 18 -12.20 -14.39 -17.68
N THR A 19 -12.64 -14.64 -16.46
CA THR A 19 -13.55 -13.78 -15.71
C THR A 19 -12.83 -13.24 -14.48
N LEU A 20 -12.47 -11.96 -14.53
CA LEU A 20 -11.81 -11.30 -13.40
C LEU A 20 -12.85 -10.95 -12.32
N PRO A 21 -12.60 -11.27 -11.04
CA PRO A 21 -13.44 -10.75 -9.95
C PRO A 21 -13.38 -9.23 -9.96
N SER A 22 -14.54 -8.59 -9.97
CA SER A 22 -14.66 -7.13 -10.08
C SER A 22 -13.98 -6.34 -8.96
N ASP A 23 -13.69 -6.96 -7.83
CA ASP A 23 -13.17 -6.30 -6.63
C ASP A 23 -11.64 -6.26 -6.55
N ASP A 24 -10.92 -7.24 -7.11
CA ASP A 24 -9.44 -7.28 -7.12
C ASP A 24 -8.81 -6.18 -7.99
N PHE A 25 -9.61 -5.55 -8.86
CA PHE A 25 -9.16 -4.54 -9.83
C PHE A 25 -9.74 -3.15 -9.58
N LYS A 26 -10.56 -2.99 -8.52
CA LYS A 26 -11.03 -1.67 -8.13
C LYS A 26 -9.90 -0.85 -7.53
N LYS A 27 -9.85 0.42 -7.90
CA LYS A 27 -8.96 1.39 -7.26
C LYS A 27 -9.24 1.44 -5.77
N HIS A 28 -8.21 1.12 -4.97
CA HIS A 28 -8.34 1.11 -3.53
C HIS A 28 -7.04 1.55 -2.84
N MET A 29 -7.15 1.80 -1.58
CA MET A 29 -6.08 2.10 -0.64
C MET A 29 -6.36 1.35 0.65
N HIS A 30 -5.33 0.92 1.35
CA HIS A 30 -5.44 0.22 2.62
C HIS A 30 -4.33 0.64 3.59
N ASP A 31 -4.42 0.26 4.86
CA ASP A 31 -3.55 0.66 5.96
C ASP A 31 -2.38 -0.32 6.22
N PHE A 32 -2.22 -1.32 5.37
CA PHE A 32 -1.15 -2.32 5.42
C PHE A 32 -0.27 -2.25 4.16
N TYR A 33 0.88 -2.92 4.20
CA TYR A 33 1.73 -3.16 3.03
C TYR A 33 1.20 -4.35 2.24
N GLU A 34 1.34 -4.29 0.93
CA GLU A 34 1.00 -5.39 0.02
C GLU A 34 2.19 -5.70 -0.88
N LEU A 35 2.63 -6.95 -0.84
CA LEU A 35 3.67 -7.49 -1.70
C LEU A 35 3.02 -8.38 -2.75
N ILE A 36 3.23 -8.07 -4.03
CA ILE A 36 2.74 -8.84 -5.16
C ILE A 36 3.93 -9.39 -5.94
N PHE A 37 3.96 -10.70 -6.13
CA PHE A 37 4.86 -11.35 -7.08
C PHE A 37 4.06 -11.80 -8.29
N PHE A 38 4.39 -11.27 -9.45
CA PHE A 38 3.68 -11.54 -10.69
C PHE A 38 4.25 -12.77 -11.39
N VAL A 39 3.41 -13.78 -11.63
CA VAL A 39 3.81 -15.04 -12.25
C VAL A 39 3.56 -15.02 -13.77
N ARG A 40 2.33 -14.71 -14.16
CA ARG A 40 1.95 -14.65 -15.59
C ARG A 40 0.65 -13.90 -15.82
N GLY A 41 0.45 -13.44 -17.05
CA GLY A 41 -0.73 -12.72 -17.53
C GLY A 41 -0.36 -11.46 -18.30
N GLU A 42 -1.37 -10.68 -18.65
CA GLU A 42 -1.21 -9.33 -19.19
C GLU A 42 -1.90 -8.33 -18.30
N VAL A 43 -1.12 -7.51 -17.58
CA VAL A 43 -1.62 -6.57 -16.58
C VAL A 43 -0.87 -5.27 -16.65
N ASP A 44 -1.60 -4.16 -16.77
CA ASP A 44 -1.09 -2.83 -16.47
C ASP A 44 -1.39 -2.52 -15.01
N TYR A 45 -0.35 -2.38 -14.18
CA TYR A 45 -0.50 -2.10 -12.76
C TYR A 45 -0.15 -0.64 -12.45
N THR A 46 -1.02 0.03 -11.72
CA THR A 46 -0.83 1.43 -11.33
C THR A 46 -0.67 1.56 -9.83
N ILE A 47 0.39 2.26 -9.42
CA ILE A 47 0.60 2.71 -8.05
C ILE A 47 0.74 4.23 -8.09
N GLU A 48 -0.24 4.92 -7.52
CA GLU A 48 -0.30 6.39 -7.51
C GLU A 48 -0.15 6.99 -8.92
N SER A 49 0.94 7.69 -9.19
CA SER A 49 1.20 8.34 -10.49
C SER A 49 1.98 7.48 -11.48
N LYS A 50 2.32 6.25 -11.11
CA LYS A 50 3.19 5.35 -11.88
C LYS A 50 2.40 4.17 -12.41
N THR A 51 2.53 3.86 -13.68
CA THR A 51 1.92 2.68 -14.32
C THR A 51 3.00 1.87 -15.04
N LYS A 52 2.99 0.55 -14.83
CA LYS A 52 3.90 -0.40 -15.50
C LYS A 52 3.10 -1.57 -16.06
N LYS A 53 3.41 -1.99 -17.29
CA LYS A 53 2.98 -3.30 -17.79
C LYS A 53 3.87 -4.35 -17.13
N LEU A 54 3.26 -5.26 -16.36
CA LEU A 54 4.00 -6.28 -15.62
C LEU A 54 4.54 -7.35 -16.56
N VAL A 55 5.73 -7.84 -16.22
CA VAL A 55 6.35 -9.01 -16.85
C VAL A 55 6.59 -10.09 -15.80
N PRO A 56 6.63 -11.39 -16.19
CA PRO A 56 6.85 -12.47 -15.23
C PRO A 56 8.08 -12.23 -14.33
N ASN A 57 7.91 -12.52 -13.03
CA ASN A 57 8.85 -12.27 -11.93
C ASN A 57 9.00 -10.80 -11.50
N ASP A 58 8.17 -9.89 -11.99
CA ASP A 58 8.09 -8.57 -11.39
C ASP A 58 7.56 -8.67 -9.97
N ILE A 59 8.14 -7.85 -9.09
CA ILE A 59 7.66 -7.64 -7.72
C ILE A 59 7.14 -6.22 -7.58
N ILE A 60 6.04 -6.10 -6.87
CA ILE A 60 5.45 -4.84 -6.47
C ILE A 60 5.35 -4.82 -4.95
N LEU A 61 5.98 -3.85 -4.31
CA LEU A 61 5.78 -3.57 -2.89
C LEU A 61 4.99 -2.27 -2.75
N ILE A 62 3.74 -2.39 -2.34
CA ILE A 62 2.79 -1.29 -2.21
C ILE A 62 2.78 -0.80 -0.77
N PRO A 63 3.21 0.45 -0.49
CA PRO A 63 3.14 1.01 0.85
C PRO A 63 1.69 1.23 1.31
N ALA A 64 1.48 1.14 2.61
CA ALA A 64 0.22 1.54 3.22
C ALA A 64 -0.18 2.97 2.81
N GLY A 65 -1.45 3.16 2.45
CA GLY A 65 -1.98 4.45 2.01
C GLY A 65 -1.63 4.86 0.59
N SER A 66 -1.07 3.96 -0.24
CA SER A 66 -0.88 4.21 -1.66
C SER A 66 -2.10 3.74 -2.46
N LEU A 67 -2.62 4.61 -3.32
CA LEU A 67 -3.68 4.25 -4.25
C LEU A 67 -3.11 3.32 -5.32
N HIS A 68 -3.72 2.17 -5.50
CA HIS A 68 -3.27 1.21 -6.51
C HIS A 68 -4.42 0.43 -7.13
N TYR A 69 -4.15 -0.13 -8.31
CA TYR A 69 -5.06 -1.02 -9.03
C TYR A 69 -4.35 -1.69 -10.20
N GLY A 70 -4.84 -2.85 -10.62
CA GLY A 70 -4.46 -3.52 -11.85
C GLY A 70 -5.54 -3.38 -12.91
N VAL A 71 -5.14 -3.38 -14.18
CA VAL A 71 -6.03 -3.57 -15.34
C VAL A 71 -5.50 -4.76 -16.10
N ALA A 72 -6.17 -5.91 -15.95
CA ALA A 72 -5.76 -7.14 -16.61
C ALA A 72 -6.58 -7.38 -17.87
N ASP A 73 -5.94 -7.96 -18.88
CA ASP A 73 -6.63 -8.44 -20.08
C ASP A 73 -7.46 -9.67 -19.71
N GLN A 74 -8.75 -9.62 -20.04
CA GLN A 74 -9.71 -10.70 -19.76
C GLN A 74 -9.49 -11.96 -20.62
N HIS A 75 -8.68 -11.89 -21.66
CA HIS A 75 -8.38 -13.02 -22.54
C HIS A 75 -7.22 -13.88 -22.07
N HIS A 76 -6.49 -13.44 -21.03
CA HIS A 76 -5.33 -14.14 -20.49
C HIS A 76 -5.56 -14.56 -19.04
N GLU A 77 -5.00 -15.70 -18.66
CA GLU A 77 -4.95 -16.08 -17.24
C GLU A 77 -4.03 -15.10 -16.50
N TYR A 78 -4.42 -14.71 -15.28
CA TYR A 78 -3.64 -13.86 -14.41
C TYR A 78 -3.27 -14.59 -13.13
N GLU A 79 -1.99 -14.90 -12.97
CA GLU A 79 -1.46 -15.61 -11.81
C GLU A 79 -0.48 -14.73 -11.03
N ARG A 80 -0.68 -14.69 -9.71
CA ARG A 80 0.12 -13.90 -8.79
C ARG A 80 0.06 -14.44 -7.38
N TYR A 81 1.12 -14.16 -6.64
CA TYR A 81 1.11 -14.22 -5.18
C TYR A 81 0.83 -12.83 -4.60
N VAL A 82 0.05 -12.77 -3.54
CA VAL A 82 -0.29 -11.55 -2.81
C VAL A 82 -0.06 -11.80 -1.33
N LEU A 83 0.77 -10.98 -0.69
CA LEU A 83 1.05 -11.05 0.74
C LEU A 83 0.81 -9.69 1.36
N LYS A 84 -0.18 -9.60 2.27
CA LYS A 84 -0.56 -8.37 2.98
C LYS A 84 -0.10 -8.44 4.42
N PHE A 85 0.51 -7.36 4.90
CA PHE A 85 1.09 -7.33 6.24
C PHE A 85 1.18 -5.89 6.80
N PRO A 86 1.01 -5.70 8.11
CA PRO A 86 1.27 -4.41 8.73
C PRO A 86 2.77 -4.23 8.97
N ILE A 87 3.24 -2.99 8.97
CA ILE A 87 4.65 -2.67 9.22
C ILE A 87 5.16 -3.17 10.58
N THR A 88 4.26 -3.39 11.54
CA THR A 88 4.58 -3.79 12.92
C THR A 88 5.12 -5.21 13.07
N ILE A 89 4.98 -6.07 12.04
CA ILE A 89 5.47 -7.46 12.10
C ILE A 89 6.90 -7.62 11.59
N ILE A 90 7.47 -6.58 10.98
CA ILE A 90 8.85 -6.60 10.48
C ILE A 90 9.78 -5.82 11.42
N PRO A 91 11.09 -6.18 11.48
CA PRO A 91 12.06 -5.49 12.29
C PRO A 91 12.13 -3.99 11.96
N GLU A 92 12.30 -3.13 12.99
CA GLU A 92 12.33 -1.67 12.84
C GLU A 92 13.40 -1.18 11.86
N SER A 93 14.57 -1.83 11.84
CA SER A 93 15.65 -1.51 10.90
C SER A 93 15.21 -1.66 9.45
N LEU A 94 14.56 -2.79 9.13
CA LEU A 94 14.04 -3.06 7.78
C LEU A 94 12.84 -2.16 7.46
N ALA A 95 11.97 -1.91 8.44
CA ALA A 95 10.80 -1.05 8.26
C ALA A 95 11.15 0.39 7.86
N LYS A 96 12.26 0.94 8.36
CA LYS A 96 12.74 2.28 8.01
C LYS A 96 13.14 2.39 6.53
N GLU A 97 13.65 1.31 5.98
CA GLU A 97 14.19 1.26 4.62
C GLU A 97 13.16 0.78 3.58
N LEU A 98 12.02 0.21 4.03
CA LEU A 98 10.97 -0.27 3.11
C LEU A 98 10.54 0.77 2.07
N HIS A 99 10.54 2.04 2.43
CA HIS A 99 10.11 3.10 1.54
C HIS A 99 11.06 3.28 0.35
N GLU A 100 12.36 2.98 0.53
CA GLU A 100 13.39 3.19 -0.49
C GLU A 100 13.27 2.20 -1.65
N PHE A 101 12.79 0.99 -1.37
CA PHE A 101 12.58 -0.06 -2.38
C PHE A 101 11.09 -0.42 -2.59
N SER A 102 10.18 0.44 -2.14
CA SER A 102 8.75 0.32 -2.43
C SER A 102 8.44 0.78 -3.85
N GLY A 103 7.40 0.19 -4.42
CA GLY A 103 6.95 0.46 -5.78
C GLY A 103 7.17 -0.72 -6.71
N PHE A 104 7.48 -0.42 -7.96
CA PHE A 104 7.84 -1.44 -8.95
C PHE A 104 9.32 -1.79 -8.83
N SER A 105 9.60 -3.07 -8.79
CA SER A 105 10.95 -3.61 -8.83
C SER A 105 11.07 -4.58 -10.00
N GLY A 106 12.28 -4.72 -10.53
CA GLY A 106 12.53 -5.52 -11.72
C GLY A 106 12.41 -7.03 -11.54
N ASN A 107 13.05 -7.78 -12.43
CA ASN A 107 12.95 -9.23 -12.46
C ASN A 107 13.67 -9.89 -11.28
N TYR A 108 12.88 -10.48 -10.38
CA TYR A 108 13.33 -11.22 -9.21
C TYR A 108 13.08 -12.73 -9.36
N SER A 109 13.44 -13.32 -10.48
CA SER A 109 13.21 -14.74 -10.77
C SER A 109 13.77 -15.69 -9.68
N PHE A 110 14.81 -15.29 -8.95
CA PHE A 110 15.35 -16.06 -7.84
C PHE A 110 14.45 -16.13 -6.61
N LEU A 111 13.46 -15.23 -6.49
CA LEU A 111 12.47 -15.23 -5.40
C LEU A 111 11.28 -16.16 -5.67
N ASP A 112 11.08 -16.66 -6.90
CA ASP A 112 9.99 -17.58 -7.24
C ASP A 112 9.93 -18.77 -6.28
N ARG A 113 11.07 -19.35 -5.90
CA ARG A 113 11.15 -20.44 -4.92
C ARG A 113 10.57 -20.07 -3.56
N TYR A 114 10.74 -18.82 -3.13
CA TYR A 114 10.26 -18.37 -1.82
C TYR A 114 8.74 -18.25 -1.79
N PHE A 115 8.14 -17.81 -2.89
CA PHE A 115 6.68 -17.75 -3.02
C PHE A 115 6.07 -19.16 -3.13
N LYS A 116 6.71 -20.10 -3.83
CA LYS A 116 6.30 -21.51 -3.86
C LYS A 116 6.41 -22.20 -2.50
N GLU A 117 7.40 -21.83 -1.70
CA GLU A 117 7.51 -22.31 -0.31
C GLU A 117 6.31 -21.85 0.55
N LEU A 118 5.73 -20.67 0.29
CA LEU A 118 4.53 -20.21 1.02
C LEU A 118 3.33 -21.14 0.78
N ASP A 119 3.14 -21.64 -0.45
CA ASP A 119 2.10 -22.63 -0.74
C ASP A 119 2.32 -23.91 0.10
N THR A 120 3.57 -24.38 0.15
CA THR A 120 3.95 -25.57 0.94
C THR A 120 3.71 -25.36 2.44
N ILE A 121 3.93 -24.14 2.94
CA ILE A 121 3.67 -23.80 4.35
C ILE A 121 2.18 -23.93 4.68
N VAL A 122 1.29 -23.45 3.80
CA VAL A 122 -0.16 -23.54 4.00
C VAL A 122 -0.62 -25.00 4.11
N ASP A 123 -0.08 -25.88 3.27
CA ASP A 123 -0.50 -27.29 3.22
C ASP A 123 0.03 -28.14 4.36
N ASN A 124 1.23 -27.85 4.86
CA ASN A 124 1.94 -28.79 5.73
C ASN A 124 2.00 -28.39 7.21
N TYR A 125 1.64 -27.15 7.56
CA TYR A 125 1.82 -26.65 8.91
C TYR A 125 0.51 -26.20 9.57
N LYS A 126 0.41 -26.39 10.89
CA LYS A 126 -0.66 -25.81 11.69
C LYS A 126 -0.58 -24.30 11.68
N THR A 127 -1.71 -23.64 11.80
CA THR A 127 -1.89 -22.17 11.65
C THR A 127 -0.85 -21.34 12.41
N GLU A 128 -0.54 -21.67 13.68
CA GLU A 128 0.46 -20.92 14.45
C GLU A 128 1.88 -21.08 13.91
N HIS A 129 2.27 -22.32 13.53
CA HIS A 129 3.58 -22.59 12.93
C HIS A 129 3.68 -21.99 11.52
N ALA A 130 2.61 -22.08 10.75
CA ALA A 130 2.52 -21.45 9.44
C ALA A 130 2.76 -19.92 9.56
N TYR A 131 2.10 -19.25 10.52
CA TYR A 131 2.30 -17.82 10.76
C TYR A 131 3.77 -17.47 11.02
N ILE A 132 4.46 -18.21 11.89
CA ILE A 132 5.88 -17.99 12.18
C ILE A 132 6.73 -18.13 10.92
N LEU A 133 6.47 -19.17 10.11
CA LEU A 133 7.18 -19.42 8.86
C LEU A 133 6.88 -18.34 7.82
N PHE A 134 5.64 -17.85 7.72
CA PHE A 134 5.27 -16.75 6.86
C PHE A 134 6.02 -15.46 7.21
N VAL A 135 6.08 -15.11 8.50
CA VAL A 135 6.83 -13.90 8.95
C VAL A 135 8.32 -14.03 8.60
N ASN A 136 8.92 -15.19 8.85
CA ASN A 136 10.32 -15.43 8.51
C ASN A 136 10.57 -15.31 7.00
N GLN A 137 9.70 -15.94 6.19
CA GLN A 137 9.82 -15.90 4.73
C GLN A 137 9.62 -14.49 4.18
N LEU A 138 8.64 -13.74 4.70
CA LEU A 138 8.43 -12.33 4.36
C LEU A 138 9.70 -11.51 4.63
N ILE A 139 10.26 -11.60 5.84
CA ILE A 139 11.48 -10.87 6.21
C ILE A 139 12.62 -11.21 5.25
N ARG A 140 12.80 -12.48 4.91
CA ARG A 140 13.82 -12.93 3.97
C ARG A 140 13.61 -12.34 2.57
N ILE A 141 12.38 -12.37 2.04
CA ILE A 141 12.05 -11.76 0.75
C ILE A 141 12.39 -10.27 0.76
N LEU A 142 12.00 -9.54 1.80
CA LEU A 142 12.26 -8.10 1.89
C LEU A 142 13.75 -7.77 1.97
N ILE A 143 14.55 -8.55 2.70
CA ILE A 143 16.02 -8.40 2.77
C ILE A 143 16.65 -8.67 1.39
N ASP A 144 16.22 -9.73 0.72
CA ASP A 144 16.76 -10.08 -0.60
C ASP A 144 16.34 -9.04 -1.67
N MET A 145 15.14 -8.47 -1.58
CA MET A 145 14.71 -7.33 -2.40
C MET A 145 15.58 -6.10 -2.16
N GLN A 146 15.87 -5.76 -0.92
CA GLN A 146 16.71 -4.62 -0.56
C GLN A 146 18.13 -4.77 -1.10
N ASN A 147 18.75 -5.93 -0.90
CA ASN A 147 20.11 -6.22 -1.33
C ASN A 147 20.28 -6.26 -2.86
N ASN A 148 19.21 -6.57 -3.58
CA ASN A 148 19.19 -6.67 -5.03
C ASN A 148 18.35 -5.57 -5.69
N ASN A 149 18.13 -4.45 -5.00
CA ASN A 149 17.28 -3.37 -5.45
C ASN A 149 17.81 -2.76 -6.76
N GLN A 150 17.42 -3.36 -7.87
CA GLN A 150 17.58 -2.78 -9.19
C GLN A 150 16.37 -1.92 -9.45
N LYS A 151 16.50 -0.61 -9.25
CA LYS A 151 15.46 0.35 -9.66
C LYS A 151 15.38 0.34 -11.18
N GLU A 152 14.50 -0.46 -11.70
CA GLU A 152 14.12 -0.37 -13.11
C GLU A 152 13.10 0.76 -13.27
N ASP A 153 13.54 1.84 -13.90
CA ASP A 153 12.64 2.87 -14.43
C ASP A 153 12.14 2.52 -15.85
N GLU A 154 12.61 1.41 -16.42
CA GLU A 154 12.22 0.98 -17.76
C GLU A 154 10.75 0.56 -17.81
N GLY A 155 10.01 1.14 -18.76
CA GLY A 155 8.58 0.85 -18.97
C GLY A 155 7.62 1.51 -17.99
N ILE A 156 8.10 2.31 -17.01
CA ILE A 156 7.22 3.02 -16.08
C ILE A 156 6.74 4.33 -16.72
N GLN A 157 5.44 4.44 -16.89
CA GLN A 157 4.79 5.69 -17.30
C GLN A 157 4.50 6.55 -16.08
N HIS A 158 4.95 7.80 -16.10
CA HIS A 158 4.75 8.76 -15.02
C HIS A 158 3.82 9.91 -15.44
N ASN A 159 2.78 10.17 -14.67
CA ASN A 159 2.09 11.45 -14.76
C ASN A 159 2.78 12.49 -13.88
N ARG A 160 3.58 13.37 -14.49
CA ARG A 160 4.42 14.35 -13.79
C ARG A 160 3.61 15.29 -12.88
N VAL A 161 2.46 15.79 -13.37
CA VAL A 161 1.63 16.70 -12.58
C VAL A 161 1.10 16.02 -11.34
N VAL A 162 0.56 14.80 -11.48
CA VAL A 162 0.06 14.02 -10.35
C VAL A 162 1.20 13.69 -9.38
N ALA A 163 2.38 13.33 -9.88
CA ALA A 163 3.54 13.05 -9.04
C ALA A 163 3.95 14.28 -8.20
N GLN A 164 3.99 15.48 -8.80
CA GLN A 164 4.29 16.72 -8.08
C GLN A 164 3.24 17.02 -7.00
N VAL A 165 1.95 16.82 -7.30
CA VAL A 165 0.86 17.00 -6.33
C VAL A 165 1.02 16.02 -5.15
N ILE A 166 1.31 14.75 -5.42
CA ILE A 166 1.51 13.72 -4.39
C ILE A 166 2.72 14.04 -3.52
N ASN A 167 3.85 14.44 -4.11
CA ASN A 167 5.05 14.82 -3.37
C ASN A 167 4.77 16.01 -2.45
N TYR A 168 4.14 17.07 -2.97
CA TYR A 168 3.74 18.21 -2.15
C TYR A 168 2.87 17.81 -0.95
N ILE A 169 1.89 16.93 -1.19
CA ILE A 169 1.01 16.43 -0.12
C ILE A 169 1.81 15.66 0.93
N ASN A 170 2.70 14.74 0.51
CA ASN A 170 3.51 13.95 1.43
C ASN A 170 4.43 14.84 2.29
N ASP A 171 5.10 15.81 1.68
CA ASP A 171 6.01 16.74 2.38
C ASP A 171 5.28 17.64 3.39
N ASN A 172 3.99 17.89 3.15
CA ASN A 172 3.18 18.77 3.98
C ASN A 172 2.06 18.05 4.75
N ILE A 173 2.11 16.72 4.87
CA ILE A 173 0.99 15.90 5.36
C ILE A 173 0.48 16.30 6.75
N LYS A 174 1.33 16.88 7.60
CA LYS A 174 1.00 17.37 8.93
C LYS A 174 0.34 18.75 8.95
N LYS A 175 0.41 19.49 7.85
CA LYS A 175 -0.19 20.83 7.75
C LYS A 175 -1.66 20.75 7.34
N ASN A 176 -2.40 21.83 7.58
CA ASN A 176 -3.75 21.98 7.03
C ASN A 176 -3.66 22.39 5.54
N ILE A 177 -3.53 21.40 4.64
CA ILE A 177 -3.36 21.61 3.19
C ILE A 177 -4.72 21.83 2.54
N THR A 178 -4.82 22.88 1.74
CA THR A 178 -5.95 23.16 0.84
C THR A 178 -5.53 22.93 -0.62
N LEU A 179 -6.51 22.85 -1.53
CA LEU A 179 -6.21 22.78 -2.95
C LEU A 179 -5.50 24.05 -3.46
N ASN A 180 -5.80 25.22 -2.88
CA ASN A 180 -5.13 26.47 -3.26
C ASN A 180 -3.64 26.42 -2.89
N ASP A 181 -3.28 25.91 -1.71
CA ASP A 181 -1.87 25.75 -1.32
C ASP A 181 -1.10 24.89 -2.32
N VAL A 182 -1.73 23.81 -2.84
CA VAL A 182 -1.14 22.97 -3.88
C VAL A 182 -0.97 23.74 -5.20
N CYS A 183 -2.01 24.51 -5.60
CA CYS A 183 -1.98 25.30 -6.83
C CYS A 183 -0.89 26.37 -6.78
N ASP A 184 -0.80 27.10 -5.68
CA ASP A 184 0.17 28.19 -5.50
C ASP A 184 1.61 27.66 -5.47
N ALA A 185 1.84 26.52 -4.77
CA ALA A 185 3.15 25.92 -4.68
C ALA A 185 3.65 25.31 -5.99
N LEU A 186 2.75 24.77 -6.82
CA LEU A 186 3.11 24.10 -8.06
C LEU A 186 2.93 25.00 -9.30
N HIS A 187 2.40 26.21 -9.13
CA HIS A 187 2.13 27.18 -10.20
C HIS A 187 1.19 26.64 -11.29
N PHE A 188 0.22 25.84 -10.91
CA PHE A 188 -0.81 25.31 -11.81
C PHE A 188 -2.18 25.88 -11.45
N SER A 189 -3.05 26.00 -12.47
CA SER A 189 -4.44 26.37 -12.23
C SER A 189 -5.21 25.25 -11.50
N ARG A 190 -6.20 25.63 -10.70
CA ARG A 190 -7.07 24.71 -9.97
C ARG A 190 -7.76 23.70 -10.90
N ALA A 191 -8.20 24.14 -12.07
CA ALA A 191 -8.84 23.28 -13.06
C ALA A 191 -7.85 22.23 -13.60
N HIS A 192 -6.62 22.64 -13.91
CA HIS A 192 -5.60 21.74 -14.42
C HIS A 192 -5.26 20.64 -13.40
N ILE A 193 -4.93 21.01 -12.14
CA ILE A 193 -4.64 20.03 -11.08
C ILE A 193 -5.84 19.10 -10.88
N SER A 194 -7.06 19.65 -10.73
CA SER A 194 -8.24 18.83 -10.43
C SER A 194 -8.53 17.82 -11.54
N ASN A 195 -8.40 18.24 -12.81
CA ASN A 195 -8.65 17.37 -13.96
C ASN A 195 -7.60 16.28 -14.10
N GLU A 196 -6.30 16.65 -14.10
CA GLU A 196 -5.21 15.68 -14.22
C GLU A 196 -5.22 14.69 -13.07
N PHE A 197 -5.36 15.19 -11.83
CA PHE A 197 -5.39 14.33 -10.65
C PHE A 197 -6.59 13.37 -10.67
N SER A 198 -7.79 13.87 -10.95
CA SER A 198 -9.00 13.05 -10.98
C SER A 198 -8.97 12.03 -12.14
N LYS A 199 -8.38 12.40 -13.29
CA LYS A 199 -8.23 11.49 -14.43
C LYS A 199 -7.37 10.27 -14.08
N VAL A 200 -6.26 10.46 -13.39
CA VAL A 200 -5.34 9.39 -12.99
C VAL A 200 -5.81 8.69 -11.72
N MET A 201 -6.06 9.48 -10.65
CA MET A 201 -6.32 8.95 -9.32
C MET A 201 -7.79 8.53 -9.10
N ARG A 202 -8.72 9.01 -9.95
CA ARG A 202 -10.17 8.76 -9.83
C ARG A 202 -10.79 9.20 -8.50
N VAL A 203 -10.09 10.04 -7.77
CA VAL A 203 -10.55 10.71 -6.55
C VAL A 203 -10.14 12.17 -6.62
N THR A 204 -10.79 13.04 -5.84
CA THR A 204 -10.36 14.45 -5.76
C THR A 204 -9.10 14.59 -4.93
N VAL A 205 -8.30 15.64 -5.17
CA VAL A 205 -7.11 15.97 -4.37
C VAL A 205 -7.45 16.03 -2.87
N MET A 206 -8.55 16.68 -2.49
CA MET A 206 -8.96 16.80 -1.07
C MET A 206 -9.35 15.46 -0.45
N THR A 207 -9.96 14.56 -1.23
CA THR A 207 -10.26 13.19 -0.76
C THR A 207 -8.97 12.41 -0.53
N TYR A 208 -7.99 12.53 -1.43
CA TYR A 208 -6.69 11.89 -1.31
C TYR A 208 -5.91 12.44 -0.09
N ILE A 209 -5.84 13.76 0.10
CA ILE A 209 -5.21 14.38 1.27
C ILE A 209 -5.78 13.82 2.57
N ARG A 210 -7.12 13.79 2.67
CA ARG A 210 -7.82 13.27 3.85
C ARG A 210 -7.46 11.83 4.12
N TYR A 211 -7.44 11.01 3.09
CA TYR A 211 -7.11 9.60 3.19
C TYR A 211 -5.65 9.42 3.69
N LYS A 212 -4.68 10.06 3.03
CA LYS A 212 -3.26 10.00 3.42
C LYS A 212 -3.03 10.43 4.86
N LYS A 213 -3.70 11.50 5.31
CA LYS A 213 -3.62 11.97 6.71
C LYS A 213 -4.13 10.93 7.70
N ILE A 214 -5.26 10.30 7.41
CA ILE A 214 -5.82 9.26 8.29
C ILE A 214 -4.91 8.03 8.35
N ILE A 215 -4.36 7.56 7.23
CA ILE A 215 -3.44 6.43 7.23
C ILE A 215 -2.16 6.76 8.01
N ALA A 216 -1.56 7.92 7.78
CA ALA A 216 -0.35 8.33 8.50
C ALA A 216 -0.60 8.48 10.01
N ALA A 217 -1.75 9.04 10.40
CA ALA A 217 -2.17 9.12 11.79
C ALA A 217 -2.42 7.73 12.40
N HIS A 218 -3.05 6.82 11.64
CA HIS A 218 -3.28 5.44 12.06
C HIS A 218 -1.96 4.71 12.33
N GLN A 219 -1.00 4.79 11.43
CA GLN A 219 0.33 4.19 11.62
C GLN A 219 1.02 4.72 12.88
N LYS A 220 0.94 6.03 13.13
CA LYS A 220 1.48 6.63 14.36
C LYS A 220 0.78 6.12 15.62
N ILE A 221 -0.54 5.97 15.59
CA ILE A 221 -1.31 5.41 16.72
C ILE A 221 -0.92 3.95 16.98
N LEU A 222 -0.68 3.16 15.94
CA LEU A 222 -0.24 1.77 16.07
C LEU A 222 1.14 1.62 16.71
N GLN A 223 2.04 2.57 16.51
CA GLN A 223 3.36 2.60 17.17
C GLN A 223 3.23 2.74 18.70
N GLY A 224 2.09 3.22 19.20
CA GLY A 224 1.80 3.33 20.62
C GLY A 224 2.38 4.59 21.29
N ASN A 225 2.16 4.71 22.62
CA ASN A 225 2.65 5.82 23.47
C ASN A 225 2.23 7.23 23.03
N VAL A 226 1.11 7.35 22.30
CA VAL A 226 0.58 8.64 21.84
C VAL A 226 -0.89 8.77 22.23
N LYS A 227 -1.35 9.99 22.47
CA LYS A 227 -2.78 10.26 22.65
C LYS A 227 -3.42 10.51 21.30
N VAL A 228 -4.52 9.86 21.02
CA VAL A 228 -5.22 9.92 19.73
C VAL A 228 -5.60 11.34 19.32
N ASN A 229 -6.05 12.17 20.27
CA ASN A 229 -6.38 13.56 20.00
C ASN A 229 -5.14 14.41 19.62
N GLU A 230 -3.98 14.18 20.25
CA GLU A 230 -2.73 14.87 19.90
C GLU A 230 -2.30 14.50 18.48
N VAL A 231 -2.40 13.21 18.11
CA VAL A 231 -2.13 12.76 16.76
C VAL A 231 -3.08 13.41 15.73
N ALA A 232 -4.37 13.53 16.06
CA ALA A 232 -5.31 14.21 15.18
C ALA A 232 -4.88 15.64 14.86
N TYR A 233 -4.52 16.41 15.88
CA TYR A 233 -4.04 17.79 15.70
C TYR A 233 -2.70 17.86 14.99
N GLU A 234 -1.77 16.93 15.27
CA GLU A 234 -0.47 16.85 14.58
C GLU A 234 -0.62 16.64 13.07
N TYR A 235 -1.63 15.86 12.65
CA TYR A 235 -1.93 15.67 11.22
C TYR A 235 -2.87 16.73 10.64
N GLY A 236 -3.01 17.88 11.32
CA GLY A 236 -3.68 19.08 10.81
C GLY A 236 -5.21 19.00 10.78
N PHE A 237 -5.82 18.16 11.62
CA PHE A 237 -7.26 18.21 11.86
C PHE A 237 -7.55 19.28 12.92
N GLN A 238 -8.40 20.24 12.58
CA GLN A 238 -8.77 21.32 13.52
C GLN A 238 -9.69 20.83 14.64
N GLU A 239 -10.50 19.80 14.34
CA GLU A 239 -11.48 19.23 15.27
C GLU A 239 -11.33 17.72 15.36
N TYR A 240 -11.28 17.20 16.58
CA TYR A 240 -11.21 15.76 16.83
C TYR A 240 -12.43 15.00 16.27
N SER A 241 -13.60 15.58 16.31
CA SER A 241 -14.83 14.99 15.77
C SER A 241 -14.74 14.72 14.26
N THR A 242 -14.12 15.63 13.52
CA THR A 242 -13.86 15.49 12.09
C THR A 242 -12.84 14.40 11.82
N PHE A 243 -11.75 14.36 12.59
CA PHE A 243 -10.76 13.27 12.53
C PHE A 243 -11.45 11.93 12.80
N TYR A 244 -12.17 11.78 13.90
CA TYR A 244 -12.81 10.54 14.31
C TYR A 244 -13.76 9.97 13.25
N ARG A 245 -14.65 10.80 12.70
CA ARG A 245 -15.55 10.37 11.62
C ARG A 245 -14.82 9.86 10.37
N ASN A 246 -13.79 10.59 9.95
CA ASN A 246 -12.97 10.18 8.80
C ASN A 246 -12.17 8.92 9.10
N TYR A 247 -11.63 8.81 10.31
CA TYR A 247 -10.87 7.64 10.74
C TYR A 247 -11.74 6.37 10.71
N VAL A 248 -12.91 6.39 11.36
CA VAL A 248 -13.84 5.24 11.34
C VAL A 248 -14.27 4.89 9.91
N LYS A 249 -14.53 5.91 9.08
CA LYS A 249 -14.92 5.70 7.67
C LYS A 249 -13.82 5.02 6.84
N ILE A 250 -12.55 5.34 7.08
CA ILE A 250 -11.41 4.89 6.28
C ILE A 250 -10.82 3.58 6.83
N ILE A 251 -10.65 3.49 8.17
CA ILE A 251 -10.03 2.34 8.84
C ILE A 251 -11.05 1.24 9.18
N GLY A 252 -12.35 1.59 9.21
CA GLY A 252 -13.43 0.65 9.52
C GLY A 252 -13.64 0.37 11.01
N LYS A 253 -12.78 0.92 11.89
CA LYS A 253 -12.84 0.76 13.35
C LYS A 253 -12.44 2.06 14.06
N PRO A 254 -12.87 2.29 15.30
CA PRO A 254 -12.45 3.47 16.07
C PRO A 254 -10.94 3.50 16.33
N PRO A 255 -10.34 4.70 16.46
CA PRO A 255 -8.95 4.81 16.89
C PRO A 255 -8.84 4.29 18.33
N TYR A 256 -7.89 3.38 18.56
CA TYR A 256 -7.70 2.74 19.85
C TYR A 256 -6.59 3.43 20.64
N ASP A 257 -6.96 3.99 21.80
CA ASP A 257 -5.99 4.55 22.75
C ASP A 257 -5.56 3.45 23.73
N ARG A 258 -4.37 2.86 23.52
CA ARG A 258 -3.81 1.83 24.41
C ARG A 258 -3.61 2.31 25.85
N ASN A 259 -3.56 3.63 26.07
CA ASN A 259 -3.39 4.19 27.42
C ASN A 259 -4.69 4.17 28.23
N ASN A 260 -5.87 4.07 27.59
CA ASN A 260 -7.15 3.98 28.29
C ASN A 260 -7.53 2.57 28.75
N SER A 261 -6.87 1.52 28.24
CA SER A 261 -7.16 0.12 28.61
C SER A 261 -6.51 -0.34 29.92
N ARG A 262 -5.65 0.48 30.54
CA ARG A 262 -5.07 0.19 31.87
C ARG A 262 -5.89 0.73 33.05
N LYS A 263 -7.09 1.27 32.81
CA LYS A 263 -7.99 1.82 33.82
C LYS A 263 -9.32 1.06 33.95
N LYS A 264 -9.32 -0.24 33.63
CA LYS A 264 -10.43 -1.14 34.00
C LYS A 264 -9.93 -2.35 34.72
#